data_f52438f54130e9f10854bbf8e8ba46b7
#
_entry.id   f52438f54130e9f10854bbf8e8ba46b7
#
_cell.length_a   1.000
_cell.length_b   1.000
_cell.length_c   1.000
_cell.angle_alpha   90.00
_cell.angle_beta   90.00
_cell.angle_gamma   90.00
#
_symmetry.space_group_name_H-M   'P 1'
#
loop_
_entity.id
_entity.type
_entity.pdbx_description
1 polymer ?
#
loop_
_entity_poly.entity_id
_entity_poly.type
_entity_poly.pdbx_seq_one_letter_code
_entity_poly.pdbx_strand_id
1 'polypeptide(L)'
;MWSADKWQDYVLLDSAEGEKLEYWSKYLLRRPDPQAVWSLKSAKEWNKADAHYHRSKSGGGSWQYLNKKLPERWTVNYGDLTFNIKPMGFKHTGLFPEQAVNWDWFSNLIRNAEKPVRVLNLFAYTGGATVAALNAGAEVVHVDASKGMVTWAKENVTSSGLADKPVRYIVDDVKKFVLREQRRGREYEAIIMDPPSYGRGPSGEVWKIENELYPLVEDCMKILSPNPLFFLINSYTTGLSAQVLINVLNMTVGRKYGGKITADEIGLPMKSNNLILPCGISGRWER
;
A
#
# COMPACT_ATOMS: atom_id res chain seq x y z
N MET A 1 -1.43 12.71 11.88
CA MET A 1 -1.66 12.20 10.50
C MET A 1 -0.41 12.40 9.67
N TRP A 2 -0.01 11.40 8.90
CA TRP A 2 1.12 11.48 7.97
C TRP A 2 0.60 11.75 6.56
N SER A 3 1.09 12.82 5.92
CA SER A 3 0.61 13.30 4.62
C SER A 3 1.59 12.98 3.50
N ALA A 4 1.09 12.38 2.39
CA ALA A 4 1.86 12.09 1.19
C ALA A 4 1.91 13.33 0.27
N ASP A 5 2.74 14.29 0.60
CA ASP A 5 2.82 15.63 -0.01
C ASP A 5 3.96 15.81 -1.04
N LYS A 6 4.78 14.76 -1.27
CA LYS A 6 5.96 14.86 -2.16
C LYS A 6 5.72 14.36 -3.58
N TRP A 7 4.48 14.03 -3.93
CA TRP A 7 4.13 13.60 -5.28
C TRP A 7 4.30 14.73 -6.31
N GLN A 8 4.84 14.37 -7.47
CA GLN A 8 4.98 15.26 -8.62
C GLN A 8 3.97 14.93 -9.73
N ASP A 9 3.78 13.65 -10.02
CA ASP A 9 2.89 13.16 -11.07
C ASP A 9 1.49 12.75 -10.56
N TYR A 10 1.24 12.89 -9.27
CA TYR A 10 -0.06 12.67 -8.66
C TYR A 10 -0.50 13.89 -7.85
N VAL A 11 -1.75 14.28 -7.99
CA VAL A 11 -2.35 15.39 -7.22
C VAL A 11 -3.79 15.04 -6.87
N LEU A 12 -4.12 14.99 -5.59
CA LEU A 12 -5.51 15.04 -5.15
C LEU A 12 -5.99 16.49 -5.30
N LEU A 13 -6.82 16.75 -6.33
CA LEU A 13 -7.31 18.08 -6.60
C LEU A 13 -8.41 18.48 -5.61
N ASP A 14 -9.39 17.59 -5.40
CA ASP A 14 -10.54 17.82 -4.52
C ASP A 14 -11.16 16.48 -4.08
N SER A 15 -11.99 16.50 -3.03
CA SER A 15 -12.85 15.38 -2.66
C SER A 15 -14.15 15.87 -2.04
N ALA A 16 -15.26 15.23 -2.37
CA ALA A 16 -16.60 15.54 -1.86
C ALA A 16 -17.60 14.44 -2.24
N GLU A 17 -18.71 14.36 -1.51
CA GLU A 17 -19.89 13.52 -1.86
C GLU A 17 -19.56 12.04 -2.14
N GLY A 18 -18.62 11.49 -1.36
CA GLY A 18 -18.18 10.10 -1.50
C GLY A 18 -17.25 9.83 -2.67
N GLU A 19 -16.65 10.88 -3.26
CA GLU A 19 -15.74 10.77 -4.39
C GLU A 19 -14.50 11.66 -4.23
N LYS A 20 -13.49 11.38 -5.05
CA LYS A 20 -12.27 12.18 -5.18
C LYS A 20 -11.96 12.48 -6.64
N LEU A 21 -11.42 13.66 -6.86
CA LEU A 21 -10.96 14.17 -8.15
C LEU A 21 -9.44 14.28 -8.12
N GLU A 22 -8.75 13.54 -8.97
CA GLU A 22 -7.31 13.39 -8.87
C GLU A 22 -6.62 13.34 -10.22
N TYR A 23 -5.48 14.03 -10.33
CA TYR A 23 -4.57 13.88 -11.46
C TYR A 23 -3.66 12.66 -11.24
N TRP A 24 -3.60 11.82 -12.27
CA TRP A 24 -2.63 10.75 -12.45
C TRP A 24 -1.79 11.08 -13.68
N SER A 25 -0.66 11.77 -13.48
CA SER A 25 0.09 12.44 -14.53
C SER A 25 -0.82 13.49 -15.23
N LYS A 26 -1.11 13.35 -16.50
CA LYS A 26 -1.95 14.26 -17.28
C LYS A 26 -3.45 13.91 -17.33
N TYR A 27 -3.87 12.84 -16.67
CA TYR A 27 -5.26 12.37 -16.71
C TYR A 27 -5.98 12.72 -15.40
N LEU A 28 -7.11 13.40 -15.53
CA LEU A 28 -7.97 13.78 -14.42
C LEU A 28 -9.07 12.74 -14.23
N LEU A 29 -9.01 12.02 -13.12
CA LEU A 29 -9.90 10.92 -12.81
C LEU A 29 -10.84 11.28 -11.66
N ARG A 30 -12.12 10.85 -11.78
CA ARG A 30 -13.10 10.87 -10.71
C ARG A 30 -13.35 9.45 -10.24
N ARG A 31 -13.16 9.19 -8.94
CA ARG A 31 -13.28 7.84 -8.36
C ARG A 31 -14.00 7.89 -7.00
N PRO A 32 -14.71 6.81 -6.61
CA PRO A 32 -15.34 6.73 -5.30
C PRO A 32 -14.32 6.74 -4.15
N ASP A 33 -14.59 7.58 -3.16
CA ASP A 33 -13.91 7.58 -1.86
C ASP A 33 -14.91 7.85 -0.73
N PRO A 34 -15.31 6.84 0.05
CA PRO A 34 -16.35 6.97 1.06
C PRO A 34 -15.96 7.85 2.26
N GLN A 35 -14.67 8.22 2.40
CA GLN A 35 -14.22 9.13 3.44
C GLN A 35 -14.60 10.58 3.16
N ALA A 36 -14.88 10.94 1.90
CA ALA A 36 -15.25 12.29 1.49
C ALA A 36 -16.74 12.57 1.76
N VAL A 37 -17.14 12.66 3.03
CA VAL A 37 -18.56 12.80 3.45
C VAL A 37 -19.10 14.22 3.37
N TRP A 38 -18.28 15.20 3.06
CA TRP A 38 -18.66 16.62 2.92
C TRP A 38 -19.22 16.95 1.55
N SER A 39 -19.94 18.09 1.48
CA SER A 39 -20.59 18.53 0.25
C SER A 39 -19.61 19.16 -0.74
N LEU A 40 -19.91 19.01 -2.02
CA LEU A 40 -19.19 19.66 -3.11
C LEU A 40 -19.46 21.18 -3.10
N LYS A 41 -18.40 21.99 -3.06
CA LYS A 41 -18.52 23.45 -3.09
C LYS A 41 -18.63 24.02 -4.51
N SER A 42 -18.00 23.37 -5.49
CA SER A 42 -18.00 23.82 -6.88
C SER A 42 -17.81 22.65 -7.84
N ALA A 43 -18.70 22.51 -8.81
CA ALA A 43 -18.59 21.48 -9.84
C ALA A 43 -17.62 21.84 -10.98
N LYS A 44 -17.08 23.07 -11.02
CA LYS A 44 -16.29 23.58 -12.16
C LYS A 44 -15.11 22.68 -12.52
N GLU A 45 -14.31 22.26 -11.54
CA GLU A 45 -13.15 21.40 -11.79
C GLU A 45 -13.57 19.95 -12.03
N TRP A 46 -14.61 19.48 -11.37
CA TRP A 46 -15.14 18.13 -11.51
C TRP A 46 -15.67 17.84 -12.92
N ASN A 47 -16.24 18.85 -13.58
CA ASN A 47 -16.73 18.75 -14.97
C ASN A 47 -15.59 18.60 -16.00
N LYS A 48 -14.35 18.80 -15.58
CA LYS A 48 -13.16 18.63 -16.44
C LYS A 48 -12.60 17.19 -16.38
N ALA A 49 -13.16 16.31 -15.56
CA ALA A 49 -12.67 14.94 -15.44
C ALA A 49 -12.60 14.23 -16.81
N ASP A 50 -11.48 13.57 -17.08
CA ASP A 50 -11.30 12.80 -18.31
C ASP A 50 -12.09 11.48 -18.25
N ALA A 51 -12.17 10.87 -17.09
CA ALA A 51 -12.94 9.65 -16.87
C ALA A 51 -13.50 9.56 -15.44
N HIS A 52 -14.66 8.90 -15.31
CA HIS A 52 -15.36 8.66 -14.06
C HIS A 52 -15.57 7.15 -13.86
N TYR A 53 -15.17 6.62 -12.69
CA TYR A 53 -15.42 5.25 -12.33
C TYR A 53 -16.74 5.13 -11.57
N HIS A 54 -17.67 4.34 -12.09
CA HIS A 54 -18.94 4.04 -11.47
C HIS A 54 -18.92 2.66 -10.83
N ARG A 55 -19.28 2.58 -9.55
CA ARG A 55 -19.46 1.30 -8.85
C ARG A 55 -20.72 0.59 -9.34
N SER A 56 -20.63 -0.71 -9.56
CA SER A 56 -21.79 -1.56 -9.76
C SER A 56 -22.38 -2.02 -8.41
N LYS A 57 -23.67 -2.33 -8.39
CA LYS A 57 -24.34 -2.86 -7.20
C LYS A 57 -23.93 -4.31 -6.88
N SER A 58 -23.41 -5.04 -7.85
CA SER A 58 -22.98 -6.45 -7.75
C SER A 58 -21.49 -6.62 -7.47
N GLY A 59 -20.75 -5.52 -7.20
CA GLY A 59 -19.28 -5.50 -7.05
C GLY A 59 -18.57 -5.14 -8.36
N GLY A 60 -17.35 -4.61 -8.24
CA GLY A 60 -16.63 -4.03 -9.38
C GLY A 60 -17.28 -2.74 -9.89
N GLY A 61 -17.15 -2.46 -11.19
CA GLY A 61 -17.68 -1.27 -11.84
C GLY A 61 -17.10 -1.04 -13.22
N SER A 62 -17.34 0.13 -13.77
CA SER A 62 -16.89 0.51 -15.12
C SER A 62 -16.43 1.96 -15.19
N TRP A 63 -15.56 2.24 -16.15
CA TRP A 63 -15.10 3.58 -16.47
C TRP A 63 -15.98 4.21 -17.55
N GLN A 64 -16.50 5.38 -17.29
CA GLN A 64 -17.10 6.27 -18.27
C GLN A 64 -16.05 7.27 -18.72
N TYR A 65 -15.74 7.30 -19.99
CA TYR A 65 -14.86 8.31 -20.59
C TYR A 65 -15.68 9.57 -20.89
N LEU A 66 -15.22 10.71 -20.38
CA LEU A 66 -15.94 12.00 -20.48
C LEU A 66 -15.25 12.91 -21.48
N ASN A 67 -14.05 13.40 -21.16
CA ASN A 67 -13.32 14.36 -21.99
C ASN A 67 -12.17 13.73 -22.78
N LYS A 68 -11.56 12.67 -22.24
CA LYS A 68 -10.49 11.91 -22.94
C LYS A 68 -10.66 10.42 -22.76
N LYS A 69 -10.33 9.66 -23.79
CA LYS A 69 -10.14 8.23 -23.68
C LYS A 69 -8.82 7.98 -22.95
N LEU A 70 -8.87 7.20 -21.87
CA LEU A 70 -7.66 6.78 -21.17
C LEU A 70 -6.91 5.74 -22.01
N PRO A 71 -5.56 5.72 -21.99
CA PRO A 71 -4.79 4.62 -22.53
C PRO A 71 -5.01 3.36 -21.68
N GLU A 72 -4.65 2.21 -22.23
CA GLU A 72 -4.66 0.96 -21.46
C GLU A 72 -3.72 1.01 -20.27
N ARG A 73 -2.61 1.76 -20.41
CA ARG A 73 -1.57 1.94 -19.41
C ARG A 73 -0.84 3.26 -19.60
N TRP A 74 -0.42 3.87 -18.51
CA TRP A 74 0.54 4.98 -18.48
C TRP A 74 1.37 4.90 -17.20
N THR A 75 2.34 5.78 -17.03
CA THR A 75 3.21 5.81 -15.86
C THR A 75 3.00 7.07 -15.03
N VAL A 76 3.28 6.95 -13.72
CA VAL A 76 3.46 8.05 -12.78
C VAL A 76 4.75 7.85 -12.01
N ASN A 77 5.40 8.94 -11.62
CA ASN A 77 6.67 8.91 -10.91
C ASN A 77 6.53 9.43 -9.48
N TYR A 78 7.30 8.83 -8.58
CA TYR A 78 7.54 9.33 -7.24
C TYR A 78 9.05 9.38 -7.00
N GLY A 79 9.66 10.57 -7.07
CA GLY A 79 11.11 10.69 -7.17
C GLY A 79 11.63 9.87 -8.36
N ASP A 80 12.56 8.97 -8.10
CA ASP A 80 13.17 8.08 -9.11
C ASP A 80 12.35 6.81 -9.40
N LEU A 81 11.22 6.62 -8.71
CA LEU A 81 10.39 5.43 -8.86
C LEU A 81 9.32 5.64 -9.93
N THR A 82 9.16 4.67 -10.83
CA THR A 82 8.17 4.68 -11.91
C THR A 82 7.14 3.58 -11.72
N PHE A 83 5.87 3.94 -11.68
CA PHE A 83 4.75 3.02 -11.49
C PHE A 83 3.84 3.00 -12.70
N ASN A 84 3.48 1.82 -13.15
CA ASN A 84 2.51 1.59 -14.21
C ASN A 84 1.09 1.71 -13.63
N ILE A 85 0.28 2.52 -14.26
CA ILE A 85 -1.13 2.77 -13.91
C ILE A 85 -2.02 2.26 -15.04
N LYS A 86 -3.13 1.65 -14.71
CA LYS A 86 -4.17 1.27 -15.68
C LYS A 86 -5.57 1.30 -15.08
N PRO A 87 -6.59 1.68 -15.86
CA PRO A 87 -7.97 1.52 -15.45
C PRO A 87 -8.29 0.03 -15.27
N MET A 88 -8.93 -0.32 -14.18
CA MET A 88 -9.34 -1.70 -13.88
C MET A 88 -10.86 -1.79 -13.77
N GLY A 89 -11.41 -2.99 -13.79
CA GLY A 89 -12.81 -3.25 -13.43
C GLY A 89 -13.14 -2.99 -11.96
N PHE A 90 -12.17 -2.47 -11.19
CA PHE A 90 -12.30 -2.02 -9.82
C PHE A 90 -11.92 -0.54 -9.73
N LYS A 91 -12.28 0.13 -8.61
CA LYS A 91 -11.97 1.55 -8.39
C LYS A 91 -10.47 1.87 -8.35
N HIS A 92 -9.62 0.87 -8.14
CA HIS A 92 -8.18 1.05 -8.02
C HIS A 92 -7.50 1.13 -9.39
N THR A 93 -6.42 1.89 -9.47
CA THR A 93 -5.63 2.12 -10.68
C THR A 93 -4.27 1.44 -10.66
N GLY A 94 -4.01 0.65 -9.61
CA GLY A 94 -2.77 -0.08 -9.43
C GLY A 94 -1.81 0.52 -8.41
N LEU A 95 -2.12 1.67 -7.83
CA LEU A 95 -1.26 2.31 -6.83
C LEU A 95 -2.09 3.00 -5.74
N PHE A 96 -1.52 3.08 -4.55
CA PHE A 96 -2.04 3.81 -3.39
C PHE A 96 -1.06 4.95 -3.06
N PRO A 97 -1.33 6.17 -3.54
CA PRO A 97 -0.37 7.28 -3.41
C PRO A 97 -0.07 7.68 -1.97
N GLU A 98 -1.02 7.52 -1.07
CA GLU A 98 -0.88 7.77 0.36
C GLU A 98 0.21 6.91 1.03
N GLN A 99 0.54 5.76 0.44
CA GLN A 99 1.60 4.88 0.95
C GLN A 99 3.02 5.47 0.79
N ALA A 100 3.19 6.53 0.02
CA ALA A 100 4.48 7.17 -0.17
C ALA A 100 5.12 7.65 1.15
N VAL A 101 4.31 8.02 2.16
CA VAL A 101 4.83 8.37 3.50
C VAL A 101 5.50 7.19 4.21
N ASN A 102 5.04 5.97 3.93
CA ASN A 102 5.65 4.76 4.45
C ASN A 102 6.90 4.40 3.66
N TRP A 103 6.87 4.59 2.32
CA TRP A 103 8.05 4.37 1.47
C TRP A 103 9.21 5.25 1.90
N ASP A 104 8.97 6.54 2.14
CA ASP A 104 9.99 7.47 2.64
C ASP A 104 10.58 7.04 3.99
N TRP A 105 9.69 6.67 4.93
CA TRP A 105 10.08 6.25 6.27
C TRP A 105 10.98 5.01 6.25
N PHE A 106 10.52 3.90 5.68
CA PHE A 106 11.32 2.68 5.72
C PHE A 106 12.53 2.73 4.77
N SER A 107 12.45 3.48 3.67
CA SER A 107 13.62 3.67 2.79
C SER A 107 14.75 4.39 3.51
N ASN A 108 14.42 5.37 4.36
CA ASN A 108 15.43 6.02 5.19
C ASN A 108 16.07 5.04 6.18
N LEU A 109 15.29 4.20 6.83
CA LEU A 109 15.82 3.16 7.73
C LEU A 109 16.74 2.18 6.99
N ILE A 110 16.32 1.70 5.80
CA ILE A 110 17.10 0.76 4.99
C ILE A 110 18.45 1.37 4.56
N ARG A 111 18.45 2.63 4.06
CA ARG A 111 19.68 3.31 3.62
C ARG A 111 20.68 3.56 4.74
N ASN A 112 20.19 3.76 5.96
CA ASN A 112 21.01 4.00 7.14
C ASN A 112 21.38 2.72 7.91
N ALA A 113 20.92 1.56 7.45
CA ALA A 113 21.24 0.29 8.10
C ALA A 113 22.71 -0.08 7.88
N GLU A 114 23.39 -0.50 8.95
CA GLU A 114 24.81 -0.94 8.89
C GLU A 114 24.98 -2.32 8.23
N LYS A 115 23.90 -3.07 8.08
CA LYS A 115 23.89 -4.45 7.56
C LYS A 115 22.90 -4.59 6.43
N PRO A 116 23.07 -5.58 5.53
CA PRO A 116 22.08 -5.89 4.51
C PRO A 116 20.70 -6.15 5.12
N VAL A 117 19.68 -5.57 4.51
CA VAL A 117 18.28 -5.67 4.98
C VAL A 117 17.50 -6.55 4.03
N ARG A 118 16.96 -7.65 4.56
CA ARG A 118 15.97 -8.48 3.86
C ARG A 118 14.57 -8.08 4.30
N VAL A 119 13.77 -7.62 3.37
CA VAL A 119 12.39 -7.18 3.60
C VAL A 119 11.42 -8.26 3.12
N LEU A 120 10.52 -8.68 3.98
CA LEU A 120 9.36 -9.49 3.62
C LEU A 120 8.15 -8.57 3.43
N ASN A 121 7.66 -8.45 2.19
CA ASN A 121 6.48 -7.67 1.87
C ASN A 121 5.30 -8.61 1.62
N LEU A 122 4.32 -8.60 2.51
CA LEU A 122 3.13 -9.45 2.55
C LEU A 122 1.90 -8.67 2.08
N PHE A 123 1.00 -9.32 1.33
CA PHE A 123 -0.12 -8.67 0.62
C PHE A 123 0.40 -7.55 -0.29
N ALA A 124 1.46 -7.88 -1.02
CA ALA A 124 2.34 -6.88 -1.61
C ALA A 124 1.76 -6.19 -2.86
N TYR A 125 0.59 -6.63 -3.34
CA TYR A 125 -0.18 -6.04 -4.44
C TYR A 125 0.69 -5.79 -5.68
N THR A 126 0.64 -4.60 -6.27
CA THR A 126 1.44 -4.20 -7.44
C THR A 126 2.87 -3.77 -7.10
N GLY A 127 3.30 -3.94 -5.85
CA GLY A 127 4.68 -3.80 -5.43
C GLY A 127 5.17 -2.37 -5.17
N GLY A 128 4.30 -1.41 -4.83
CA GLY A 128 4.76 -0.07 -4.47
C GLY A 128 5.84 -0.08 -3.39
N ALA A 129 5.57 -0.75 -2.27
CA ALA A 129 6.54 -0.92 -1.18
C ALA A 129 7.77 -1.76 -1.60
N THR A 130 7.60 -2.76 -2.47
CA THR A 130 8.70 -3.57 -3.02
C THR A 130 9.68 -2.70 -3.81
N VAL A 131 9.16 -1.87 -4.74
CA VAL A 131 9.98 -0.95 -5.55
C VAL A 131 10.76 0.02 -4.65
N ALA A 132 10.08 0.62 -3.66
CA ALA A 132 10.71 1.56 -2.73
C ALA A 132 11.81 0.90 -1.89
N ALA A 133 11.57 -0.31 -1.37
CA ALA A 133 12.56 -1.05 -0.58
C ALA A 133 13.78 -1.49 -1.42
N LEU A 134 13.58 -1.95 -2.66
CA LEU A 134 14.66 -2.28 -3.60
C LEU A 134 15.51 -1.04 -3.95
N ASN A 135 14.85 0.10 -4.20
CA ASN A 135 15.56 1.35 -4.47
C ASN A 135 16.35 1.86 -3.26
N ALA A 136 15.91 1.51 -2.06
CA ALA A 136 16.65 1.81 -0.84
C ALA A 136 17.84 0.87 -0.57
N GLY A 137 17.98 -0.22 -1.33
CA GLY A 137 19.10 -1.18 -1.24
C GLY A 137 18.77 -2.49 -0.52
N ALA A 138 17.50 -2.77 -0.23
CA ALA A 138 17.10 -4.04 0.40
C ALA A 138 17.07 -5.22 -0.60
N GLU A 139 17.20 -6.44 -0.07
CA GLU A 139 16.66 -7.64 -0.71
C GLU A 139 15.17 -7.77 -0.37
N VAL A 140 14.32 -8.10 -1.33
CA VAL A 140 12.88 -8.17 -1.09
C VAL A 140 12.29 -9.52 -1.45
N VAL A 141 11.48 -10.06 -0.55
CA VAL A 141 10.56 -11.16 -0.86
C VAL A 141 9.14 -10.58 -0.94
N HIS A 142 8.61 -10.55 -2.16
CA HIS A 142 7.30 -10.02 -2.50
C HIS A 142 6.29 -11.16 -2.55
N VAL A 143 5.29 -11.14 -1.68
CA VAL A 143 4.27 -12.18 -1.56
C VAL A 143 2.87 -11.60 -1.78
N ASP A 144 2.17 -12.15 -2.77
CA ASP A 144 0.77 -11.84 -3.03
C ASP A 144 0.06 -13.07 -3.59
N ALA A 145 -1.20 -13.28 -3.26
CA ALA A 145 -1.98 -14.40 -3.75
C ALA A 145 -2.39 -14.27 -5.23
N SER A 146 -2.39 -13.05 -5.78
CA SER A 146 -2.79 -12.77 -7.14
C SER A 146 -1.60 -12.78 -8.10
N LYS A 147 -1.56 -13.77 -9.00
CA LYS A 147 -0.55 -13.85 -10.07
C LYS A 147 -0.51 -12.58 -10.92
N GLY A 148 -1.67 -11.97 -11.19
CA GLY A 148 -1.74 -10.72 -11.97
C GLY A 148 -1.08 -9.54 -11.27
N MET A 149 -1.25 -9.43 -9.94
CA MET A 149 -0.61 -8.37 -9.13
C MET A 149 0.90 -8.59 -9.05
N VAL A 150 1.35 -9.82 -8.85
CA VAL A 150 2.78 -10.17 -8.86
C VAL A 150 3.43 -9.88 -10.23
N THR A 151 2.73 -10.14 -11.32
CA THR A 151 3.22 -9.77 -12.67
C THR A 151 3.35 -8.25 -12.80
N TRP A 152 2.36 -7.51 -12.34
CA TRP A 152 2.40 -6.04 -12.35
C TRP A 152 3.51 -5.47 -11.46
N ALA A 153 3.78 -6.11 -10.32
CA ALA A 153 4.91 -5.73 -9.47
C ALA A 153 6.27 -5.88 -10.20
N LYS A 154 6.44 -6.97 -10.97
CA LYS A 154 7.63 -7.13 -11.82
C LYS A 154 7.76 -6.00 -12.85
N GLU A 155 6.65 -5.62 -13.49
CA GLU A 155 6.63 -4.51 -14.43
C GLU A 155 7.01 -3.18 -13.75
N ASN A 156 6.52 -2.90 -12.53
CA ASN A 156 6.88 -1.71 -11.78
C ASN A 156 8.37 -1.69 -11.39
N VAL A 157 8.92 -2.82 -10.95
CA VAL A 157 10.36 -2.96 -10.66
C VAL A 157 11.19 -2.71 -11.92
N THR A 158 10.78 -3.26 -13.08
CA THR A 158 11.47 -3.05 -14.36
C THR A 158 11.36 -1.59 -14.81
N SER A 159 10.17 -0.99 -14.75
CA SER A 159 9.96 0.42 -15.14
C SER A 159 10.73 1.41 -14.26
N SER A 160 11.04 1.03 -13.02
CA SER A 160 11.86 1.81 -12.10
C SER A 160 13.38 1.56 -12.28
N GLY A 161 13.81 0.78 -13.29
CA GLY A 161 15.22 0.48 -13.53
C GLY A 161 15.86 -0.45 -12.49
N LEU A 162 15.08 -1.24 -11.77
CA LEU A 162 15.51 -2.08 -10.64
C LEU A 162 15.48 -3.60 -10.96
N ALA A 163 15.43 -3.97 -12.24
CA ALA A 163 15.25 -5.37 -12.66
C ALA A 163 16.41 -6.30 -12.24
N ASP A 164 17.59 -5.74 -12.01
CA ASP A 164 18.81 -6.42 -11.54
C ASP A 164 18.91 -6.57 -10.02
N LYS A 165 17.99 -5.92 -9.27
CA LYS A 165 17.99 -5.95 -7.81
C LYS A 165 17.47 -7.27 -7.25
N PRO A 166 17.94 -7.68 -6.05
CA PRO A 166 17.60 -8.97 -5.46
C PRO A 166 16.14 -8.98 -4.98
N VAL A 167 15.25 -9.52 -5.81
CA VAL A 167 13.83 -9.68 -5.50
C VAL A 167 13.33 -11.09 -5.82
N ARG A 168 12.58 -11.68 -4.88
CA ARG A 168 11.86 -12.93 -5.08
C ARG A 168 10.36 -12.67 -5.14
N TYR A 169 9.73 -13.08 -6.22
CA TYR A 169 8.28 -12.96 -6.40
C TYR A 169 7.59 -14.28 -6.08
N ILE A 170 6.65 -14.24 -5.17
CA ILE A 170 5.93 -15.41 -4.68
C ILE A 170 4.43 -15.20 -4.90
N VAL A 171 3.81 -16.11 -5.65
CA VAL A 171 2.34 -16.17 -5.78
C VAL A 171 1.85 -17.23 -4.80
N ASP A 172 1.35 -16.81 -3.65
CA ASP A 172 0.94 -17.71 -2.58
C ASP A 172 0.05 -17.03 -1.52
N ASP A 173 -0.66 -17.86 -0.75
CA ASP A 173 -1.31 -17.43 0.49
C ASP A 173 -0.26 -16.99 1.52
N VAL A 174 -0.47 -15.82 2.12
CA VAL A 174 0.49 -15.20 3.04
C VAL A 174 0.74 -16.06 4.28
N LYS A 175 -0.32 -16.61 4.91
CA LYS A 175 -0.18 -17.46 6.12
C LYS A 175 0.60 -18.73 5.80
N LYS A 176 0.25 -19.39 4.69
CA LYS A 176 0.96 -20.61 4.24
C LYS A 176 2.42 -20.30 3.94
N PHE A 177 2.70 -19.15 3.34
CA PHE A 177 4.07 -18.71 3.06
C PHE A 177 4.87 -18.50 4.35
N VAL A 178 4.36 -17.72 5.30
CA VAL A 178 5.01 -17.44 6.59
C VAL A 178 5.33 -18.73 7.34
N LEU A 179 4.37 -19.66 7.44
CA LEU A 179 4.58 -20.96 8.08
C LEU A 179 5.66 -21.82 7.39
N ARG A 180 5.79 -21.71 6.06
CA ARG A 180 6.88 -22.38 5.33
C ARG A 180 8.25 -21.76 5.60
N GLU A 181 8.32 -20.43 5.67
CA GLU A 181 9.58 -19.74 5.99
C GLU A 181 10.04 -20.08 7.43
N GLN A 182 9.11 -20.20 8.39
CA GLN A 182 9.42 -20.72 9.74
C GLN A 182 10.08 -22.09 9.68
N ARG A 183 9.46 -23.06 8.96
CA ARG A 183 10.02 -24.42 8.84
C ARG A 183 11.38 -24.47 8.13
N ARG A 184 11.69 -23.47 7.29
CA ARG A 184 12.95 -23.34 6.58
C ARG A 184 14.01 -22.59 7.38
N GLY A 185 13.67 -22.09 8.57
CA GLY A 185 14.57 -21.26 9.37
C GLY A 185 14.98 -19.96 8.65
N ARG A 186 14.14 -19.40 7.82
CA ARG A 186 14.41 -18.13 7.15
C ARG A 186 14.10 -16.97 8.09
N GLU A 187 14.93 -15.94 7.99
CA GLU A 187 14.82 -14.73 8.82
C GLU A 187 14.80 -13.48 7.96
N TYR A 188 14.14 -12.44 8.46
CA TYR A 188 13.96 -11.15 7.80
C TYR A 188 14.27 -10.01 8.77
N GLU A 189 15.00 -9.00 8.32
CA GLU A 189 15.31 -7.79 9.10
C GLU A 189 14.10 -6.85 9.16
N ALA A 190 13.19 -6.94 8.19
CA ALA A 190 11.99 -6.10 8.18
C ALA A 190 10.79 -6.83 7.57
N ILE A 191 9.60 -6.47 8.07
CA ILE A 191 8.32 -6.97 7.56
C ILE A 191 7.41 -5.79 7.26
N ILE A 192 6.79 -5.82 6.08
CA ILE A 192 5.73 -4.92 5.64
C ILE A 192 4.48 -5.76 5.39
N MET A 193 3.32 -5.34 5.88
CA MET A 193 2.06 -5.98 5.55
C MET A 193 0.94 -4.96 5.33
N ASP A 194 0.11 -5.25 4.33
CA ASP A 194 -1.09 -4.48 3.99
C ASP A 194 -2.30 -5.42 3.83
N PRO A 195 -2.73 -6.06 4.93
CA PRO A 195 -3.77 -7.07 4.87
C PRO A 195 -5.12 -6.47 4.47
N PRO A 196 -5.90 -7.17 3.62
CA PRO A 196 -7.25 -6.75 3.28
C PRO A 196 -8.17 -6.86 4.50
N SER A 197 -9.25 -6.05 4.54
CA SER A 197 -10.29 -6.17 5.56
C SER A 197 -10.95 -7.55 5.52
N TYR A 198 -11.20 -8.05 4.31
CA TYR A 198 -11.83 -9.32 4.02
C TYR A 198 -11.22 -9.95 2.76
N GLY A 199 -11.06 -11.27 2.77
CA GLY A 199 -10.59 -12.04 1.61
C GLY A 199 -11.11 -13.47 1.63
N ARG A 200 -11.08 -14.11 0.45
CA ARG A 200 -11.34 -15.54 0.29
C ARG A 200 -10.16 -16.18 -0.41
N GLY A 201 -9.61 -17.23 0.17
CA GLY A 201 -8.61 -18.06 -0.46
C GLY A 201 -9.22 -19.01 -1.51
N PRO A 202 -8.39 -19.59 -2.40
CA PRO A 202 -8.84 -20.47 -3.47
C PRO A 202 -9.48 -21.76 -2.99
N SER A 203 -9.21 -22.19 -1.75
CA SER A 203 -9.81 -23.39 -1.13
C SER A 203 -10.98 -23.06 -0.19
N GLY A 204 -11.50 -21.83 -0.23
CA GLY A 204 -12.64 -21.39 0.58
C GLY A 204 -12.26 -20.81 1.95
N GLU A 205 -10.97 -20.68 2.26
CA GLU A 205 -10.51 -20.03 3.48
C GLU A 205 -11.04 -18.58 3.53
N VAL A 206 -11.45 -18.16 4.72
CA VAL A 206 -11.96 -16.81 4.96
C VAL A 206 -10.95 -16.04 5.79
N TRP A 207 -10.43 -14.95 5.22
CA TRP A 207 -9.67 -13.94 5.92
C TRP A 207 -10.63 -12.85 6.43
N LYS A 208 -10.56 -12.55 7.73
CA LYS A 208 -11.15 -11.36 8.36
C LYS A 208 -10.06 -10.74 9.23
N ILE A 209 -9.75 -9.47 9.00
CA ILE A 209 -8.61 -8.80 9.66
C ILE A 209 -8.75 -8.85 11.19
N GLU A 210 -9.95 -8.73 11.72
CA GLU A 210 -10.23 -8.74 13.16
C GLU A 210 -9.83 -10.06 13.84
N ASN A 211 -9.86 -11.17 13.10
CA ASN A 211 -9.55 -12.50 13.62
C ASN A 211 -8.12 -12.92 13.28
N GLU A 212 -7.57 -12.41 12.18
CA GLU A 212 -6.38 -12.98 11.55
C GLU A 212 -5.12 -12.10 11.71
N LEU A 213 -5.29 -10.79 11.97
CA LEU A 213 -4.15 -9.87 12.05
C LEU A 213 -3.18 -10.26 13.18
N TYR A 214 -3.69 -10.40 14.40
CA TYR A 214 -2.84 -10.66 15.55
C TYR A 214 -2.12 -12.02 15.45
N PRO A 215 -2.80 -13.15 15.11
CA PRO A 215 -2.13 -14.42 14.87
C PRO A 215 -1.08 -14.37 13.76
N LEU A 216 -1.33 -13.64 12.67
CA LEU A 216 -0.35 -13.49 11.59
C LEU A 216 0.89 -12.72 12.07
N VAL A 217 0.71 -11.66 12.85
CA VAL A 217 1.85 -10.91 13.43
C VAL A 217 2.66 -11.81 14.37
N GLU A 218 2.01 -12.63 15.22
CA GLU A 218 2.70 -13.61 16.08
C GLU A 218 3.51 -14.63 15.25
N ASP A 219 2.95 -15.11 14.14
CA ASP A 219 3.68 -16.01 13.24
C ASP A 219 4.85 -15.30 12.56
N CYS A 220 4.70 -14.05 12.17
CA CYS A 220 5.77 -13.22 11.62
C CYS A 220 6.91 -12.98 12.64
N MET A 221 6.60 -12.91 13.95
CA MET A 221 7.63 -12.79 15.01
C MET A 221 8.61 -13.95 15.03
N LYS A 222 8.23 -15.13 14.52
CA LYS A 222 9.09 -16.33 14.48
C LYS A 222 10.08 -16.32 13.30
N ILE A 223 9.88 -15.42 12.34
CA ILE A 223 10.74 -15.22 11.17
C ILE A 223 11.42 -13.84 11.16
N LEU A 224 11.23 -13.02 12.18
CA LEU A 224 12.04 -11.83 12.38
C LEU A 224 13.45 -12.22 12.84
N SER A 225 14.46 -11.60 12.26
CA SER A 225 15.87 -11.80 12.66
C SER A 225 16.09 -11.41 14.13
N PRO A 226 17.17 -11.86 14.77
CA PRO A 226 17.52 -11.44 16.13
C PRO A 226 17.73 -9.91 16.26
N ASN A 227 18.05 -9.25 15.17
CA ASN A 227 18.26 -7.80 15.11
C ASN A 227 17.38 -7.17 14.00
N PRO A 228 16.06 -7.14 14.18
CA PRO A 228 15.17 -6.60 13.17
C PRO A 228 15.28 -5.08 13.11
N LEU A 229 15.02 -4.52 11.95
CA LEU A 229 15.12 -3.09 11.68
C LEU A 229 13.77 -2.39 11.85
N PHE A 230 12.72 -2.92 11.21
CA PHE A 230 11.36 -2.35 11.33
C PHE A 230 10.25 -3.36 11.07
N PHE A 231 9.06 -3.02 11.54
CA PHE A 231 7.80 -3.70 11.23
C PHE A 231 6.73 -2.65 10.86
N LEU A 232 6.09 -2.82 9.71
CA LEU A 232 5.03 -1.95 9.21
C LEU A 232 3.73 -2.73 9.01
N ILE A 233 2.64 -2.23 9.58
CA ILE A 233 1.29 -2.76 9.38
C ILE A 233 0.42 -1.62 8.83
N ASN A 234 -0.19 -1.84 7.66
CA ASN A 234 -1.20 -0.94 7.11
C ASN A 234 -2.60 -1.50 7.31
N SER A 235 -3.59 -0.65 7.38
CA SER A 235 -5.00 -1.05 7.36
C SER A 235 -5.89 0.02 6.75
N TYR A 236 -6.80 -0.43 5.90
CA TYR A 236 -7.89 0.37 5.31
C TYR A 236 -9.26 -0.06 5.84
N THR A 237 -9.26 -0.79 6.95
CA THR A 237 -10.47 -1.34 7.55
C THR A 237 -11.16 -0.30 8.43
N THR A 238 -12.41 0.03 8.09
CA THR A 238 -13.26 0.85 8.94
C THR A 238 -13.46 0.18 10.29
N GLY A 239 -13.25 0.92 11.38
CA GLY A 239 -13.39 0.42 12.75
C GLY A 239 -12.08 -0.04 13.40
N LEU A 240 -10.99 -0.23 12.66
CA LEU A 240 -9.66 -0.35 13.23
C LEU A 240 -9.04 1.04 13.42
N SER A 241 -8.71 1.39 14.65
CA SER A 241 -8.03 2.65 14.96
C SER A 241 -6.51 2.49 14.96
N ALA A 242 -5.77 3.61 14.84
CA ALA A 242 -4.32 3.62 14.98
C ALA A 242 -3.87 3.03 16.34
N GLN A 243 -4.64 3.25 17.42
CA GLN A 243 -4.35 2.68 18.72
C GLN A 243 -4.37 1.15 18.73
N VAL A 244 -5.22 0.50 17.92
CA VAL A 244 -5.22 -0.96 17.80
C VAL A 244 -3.89 -1.45 17.25
N LEU A 245 -3.33 -0.79 16.22
CA LEU A 245 -2.02 -1.15 15.66
C LEU A 245 -0.89 -0.91 16.66
N ILE A 246 -0.94 0.16 17.47
CA ILE A 246 0.00 0.38 18.58
C ILE A 246 -0.05 -0.80 19.55
N ASN A 247 -1.24 -1.23 19.96
CA ASN A 247 -1.39 -2.34 20.90
C ASN A 247 -0.86 -3.65 20.32
N VAL A 248 -1.19 -3.99 19.08
CA VAL A 248 -0.68 -5.17 18.39
C VAL A 248 0.85 -5.17 18.36
N LEU A 249 1.47 -4.06 17.93
CA LEU A 249 2.93 -3.94 17.86
C LEU A 249 3.58 -3.98 19.25
N ASN A 250 2.98 -3.35 20.28
CA ASN A 250 3.50 -3.42 21.65
C ASN A 250 3.46 -4.84 22.22
N MET A 251 2.37 -5.56 22.02
CA MET A 251 2.18 -6.91 22.54
C MET A 251 3.06 -7.96 21.83
N THR A 252 3.59 -7.63 20.66
CA THR A 252 4.40 -8.52 19.82
C THR A 252 5.85 -8.04 19.73
N VAL A 253 6.18 -7.25 18.70
CA VAL A 253 7.55 -6.82 18.42
C VAL A 253 8.13 -5.94 19.52
N GLY A 254 7.35 -5.00 20.05
CA GLY A 254 7.78 -4.12 21.14
C GLY A 254 8.12 -4.89 22.41
N ARG A 255 7.29 -5.87 22.81
CA ARG A 255 7.54 -6.73 23.96
C ARG A 255 8.84 -7.52 23.85
N LYS A 256 9.17 -8.00 22.65
CA LYS A 256 10.36 -8.85 22.42
C LYS A 256 11.64 -8.03 22.21
N TYR A 257 11.55 -6.91 21.51
CA TYR A 257 12.75 -6.17 21.04
C TYR A 257 12.86 -4.75 21.61
N GLY A 258 11.84 -4.24 22.33
CA GLY A 258 11.77 -2.81 22.67
C GLY A 258 11.55 -1.97 21.41
N GLY A 259 12.27 -0.88 21.30
CA GLY A 259 12.21 0.01 20.14
C GLY A 259 11.08 1.04 20.22
N LYS A 260 10.88 1.79 19.15
CA LYS A 260 9.89 2.86 19.06
C LYS A 260 8.68 2.40 18.25
N ILE A 261 7.48 2.62 18.79
CA ILE A 261 6.21 2.34 18.11
C ILE A 261 5.45 3.63 17.90
N THR A 262 4.98 3.84 16.69
CA THR A 262 4.09 4.93 16.31
C THR A 262 2.97 4.41 15.43
N ALA A 263 1.79 4.98 15.52
CA ALA A 263 0.73 4.75 14.55
C ALA A 263 -0.08 6.02 14.35
N ASP A 264 -0.49 6.24 13.11
CA ASP A 264 -1.30 7.39 12.75
C ASP A 264 -2.07 7.10 11.45
N GLU A 265 -3.01 7.98 11.13
CA GLU A 265 -3.65 8.01 9.82
C GLU A 265 -2.65 8.44 8.75
N ILE A 266 -2.81 7.87 7.57
CA ILE A 266 -2.13 8.30 6.34
C ILE A 266 -3.15 8.98 5.42
N GLY A 267 -2.74 10.03 4.73
CA GLY A 267 -3.66 10.79 3.91
C GLY A 267 -3.01 11.55 2.77
N LEU A 268 -3.88 12.13 1.95
CA LEU A 268 -3.54 12.88 0.75
C LEU A 268 -3.94 14.34 0.90
N PRO A 269 -3.04 15.31 0.71
CA PRO A 269 -3.37 16.71 0.76
C PRO A 269 -4.22 17.12 -0.45
N MET A 270 -5.34 17.81 -0.21
CA MET A 270 -6.22 18.34 -1.24
C MET A 270 -5.73 19.72 -1.69
N LYS A 271 -5.54 19.89 -2.99
CA LYS A 271 -5.09 21.17 -3.57
C LYS A 271 -6.16 22.27 -3.50
N SER A 272 -7.44 21.89 -3.47
CA SER A 272 -8.56 22.84 -3.47
C SER A 272 -8.70 23.66 -2.19
N ASN A 273 -8.29 23.12 -1.03
CA ASN A 273 -8.57 23.72 0.28
C ASN A 273 -7.49 23.48 1.33
N ASN A 274 -6.38 22.82 0.98
CA ASN A 274 -5.27 22.44 1.87
C ASN A 274 -5.68 21.52 3.05
N LEU A 275 -6.86 20.90 3.01
CA LEU A 275 -7.24 19.85 3.94
C LEU A 275 -6.64 18.51 3.48
N ILE A 276 -6.67 17.52 4.36
CA ILE A 276 -6.15 16.18 4.06
C ILE A 276 -7.33 15.20 3.98
N LEU A 277 -7.40 14.43 2.88
CA LEU A 277 -8.29 13.28 2.79
C LEU A 277 -7.65 12.11 3.53
N PRO A 278 -8.24 11.61 4.63
CA PRO A 278 -7.73 10.42 5.29
C PRO A 278 -7.97 9.20 4.39
N CYS A 279 -6.99 8.30 4.30
CA CYS A 279 -7.07 7.14 3.42
C CYS A 279 -7.05 5.82 4.17
N GLY A 280 -6.20 5.71 5.19
CA GLY A 280 -6.03 4.52 6.02
C GLY A 280 -5.19 4.83 7.24
N ILE A 281 -4.78 3.78 7.96
CA ILE A 281 -3.88 3.89 9.12
C ILE A 281 -2.62 3.04 8.90
N SER A 282 -1.52 3.46 9.50
CA SER A 282 -0.28 2.70 9.54
C SER A 282 0.26 2.61 10.95
N GLY A 283 0.68 1.41 11.35
CA GLY A 283 1.44 1.17 12.57
C GLY A 283 2.89 0.86 12.21
N ARG A 284 3.83 1.57 12.81
CA ARG A 284 5.27 1.49 12.56
C ARG A 284 5.99 1.12 13.85
N TRP A 285 6.82 0.10 13.77
CA TRP A 285 7.81 -0.17 14.79
C TRP A 285 9.20 -0.02 14.16
N GLU A 286 10.14 0.61 14.86
CA GLU A 286 11.55 0.72 14.52
C GLU A 286 12.41 0.44 15.75
N ARG A 287 13.58 -0.16 15.53
CA ARG A 287 14.50 -0.53 16.61
C ARG A 287 15.24 0.67 17.19
#